data_ea024d8dc32087fb58c4eef51c47c8a2
#
_entry.id   ea024d8dc32087fb58c4eef51c47c8a2
#
_cell.length_a   1.000
_cell.length_b   1.000
_cell.length_c   1.000
_cell.angle_alpha   90.00
_cell.angle_beta   90.00
_cell.angle_gamma   90.00
#
_symmetry.space_group_name_H-M   'P 1'
#
loop_
_entity.id
_entity.type
_entity.pdbx_description
1 polymer ?
#
loop_
_entity_poly.entity_id
_entity_poly.type
_entity_poly.pdbx_seq_one_letter_code
_entity_poly.pdbx_strand_id
1 'polypeptide(L)'
;MQVFLTGATGYIGSAVLDAMIKGGHRVTALARDPEKAERLLAKGATPIIGELGLPKTYVDAVQAADAVVHTALESSPRGILKEKEALELMLGTQTRAGQADAKSRVFVYTSGVWVLGRTAKAAEEDAPLDPPAHVEWRPAHEDLVLAAFSASLRTVVVRPGIVYGGGRGIVSDLIKDALNGLIRVVGPGKNRWPCIYDHDLGDLYVRVIETPTAAGIIHATDEADERVEDIVEAIAAQVPQRPDIRHMPMTEARKKLGAYADALALDQKVRSPKAHAIGWAPTQSGIVTSVARLVEEFRNAQRERNS
;
A
#
# COMPACT_ATOMS: atom_id res chain seq x y z
N MET A 1 -17.76 -11.64 -4.21
CA MET A 1 -18.28 -10.64 -3.26
C MET A 1 -18.50 -9.33 -4.01
N GLN A 2 -19.34 -8.44 -3.46
CA GLN A 2 -19.40 -7.04 -3.83
C GLN A 2 -18.38 -6.28 -2.99
N VAL A 3 -17.42 -5.61 -3.64
CA VAL A 3 -16.33 -4.89 -2.97
C VAL A 3 -16.44 -3.40 -3.27
N PHE A 4 -16.41 -2.56 -2.24
CA PHE A 4 -16.21 -1.13 -2.40
C PHE A 4 -14.73 -0.79 -2.18
N LEU A 5 -14.09 -0.20 -3.19
CA LEU A 5 -12.66 0.13 -3.18
C LEU A 5 -12.44 1.65 -3.28
N THR A 6 -11.76 2.22 -2.30
CA THR A 6 -11.24 3.59 -2.40
C THR A 6 -9.78 3.57 -2.84
N GLY A 7 -9.34 4.60 -3.55
CA GLY A 7 -7.96 4.69 -4.01
C GLY A 7 -7.59 3.80 -5.19
N ALA A 8 -8.57 3.23 -5.91
CA ALA A 8 -8.40 2.29 -7.03
C ALA A 8 -7.51 2.82 -8.18
N THR A 9 -7.39 4.14 -8.35
CA THR A 9 -6.50 4.78 -9.33
C THR A 9 -5.09 5.08 -8.79
N GLY A 10 -4.89 4.85 -7.49
CA GLY A 10 -3.59 4.97 -6.80
C GLY A 10 -2.67 3.79 -7.12
N TYR A 11 -1.43 3.82 -6.59
CA TYR A 11 -0.46 2.75 -6.83
C TYR A 11 -0.93 1.41 -6.26
N ILE A 12 -1.11 1.32 -4.94
CA ILE A 12 -1.58 0.10 -4.27
C ILE A 12 -2.98 -0.27 -4.76
N GLY A 13 -3.90 0.70 -4.78
CA GLY A 13 -5.30 0.46 -5.12
C GLY A 13 -5.50 -0.09 -6.55
N SER A 14 -4.63 0.26 -7.51
CA SER A 14 -4.73 -0.30 -8.87
C SER A 14 -4.34 -1.79 -8.92
N ALA A 15 -3.30 -2.19 -8.18
CA ALA A 15 -2.91 -3.60 -8.06
C ALA A 15 -3.98 -4.42 -7.32
N VAL A 16 -4.56 -3.84 -6.25
CA VAL A 16 -5.68 -4.45 -5.52
C VAL A 16 -6.90 -4.60 -6.44
N LEU A 17 -7.24 -3.57 -7.24
CA LEU A 17 -8.34 -3.64 -8.19
C LEU A 17 -8.13 -4.79 -9.19
N ASP A 18 -6.95 -4.86 -9.81
CA ASP A 18 -6.63 -5.88 -10.81
C ASP A 18 -6.74 -7.30 -10.22
N ALA A 19 -6.23 -7.50 -8.99
CA ALA A 19 -6.35 -8.76 -8.28
C ALA A 19 -7.81 -9.11 -7.93
N MET A 20 -8.61 -8.15 -7.47
CA MET A 20 -10.03 -8.35 -7.15
C MET A 20 -10.85 -8.74 -8.39
N ILE A 21 -10.65 -8.05 -9.52
CA ILE A 21 -11.33 -8.37 -10.78
C ILE A 21 -10.91 -9.77 -11.27
N LYS A 22 -9.61 -10.08 -11.23
CA LYS A 22 -9.09 -11.41 -11.58
C LYS A 22 -9.67 -12.51 -10.68
N GLY A 23 -9.87 -12.20 -9.38
CA GLY A 23 -10.52 -13.09 -8.41
C GLY A 23 -12.04 -13.22 -8.58
N GLY A 24 -12.65 -12.58 -9.60
CA GLY A 24 -14.09 -12.67 -9.89
C GLY A 24 -14.97 -11.84 -8.96
N HIS A 25 -14.42 -10.87 -8.23
CA HIS A 25 -15.20 -9.94 -7.40
C HIS A 25 -15.81 -8.82 -8.25
N ARG A 26 -16.98 -8.33 -7.84
CA ARG A 26 -17.60 -7.14 -8.41
C ARG A 26 -17.13 -5.92 -7.64
N VAL A 27 -16.33 -5.07 -8.27
CA VAL A 27 -15.73 -3.92 -7.61
C VAL A 27 -16.44 -2.64 -8.00
N THR A 28 -16.97 -1.93 -6.99
CA THR A 28 -17.39 -0.54 -7.10
C THR A 28 -16.26 0.34 -6.58
N ALA A 29 -15.75 1.26 -7.40
CA ALA A 29 -14.56 2.02 -7.09
C ALA A 29 -14.80 3.53 -7.09
N LEU A 30 -14.30 4.22 -6.06
CA LEU A 30 -14.41 5.68 -5.94
C LEU A 30 -13.38 6.37 -6.86
N ALA A 31 -13.87 7.24 -7.75
CA ALA A 31 -13.08 8.07 -8.65
C ALA A 31 -13.38 9.56 -8.42
N ARG A 32 -12.35 10.41 -8.46
CA ARG A 32 -12.52 11.86 -8.20
C ARG A 32 -13.00 12.66 -9.43
N ASP A 33 -12.81 12.10 -10.61
CA ASP A 33 -13.13 12.77 -11.88
C ASP A 33 -13.53 11.74 -12.96
N PRO A 34 -14.19 12.20 -14.05
CA PRO A 34 -14.66 11.34 -15.13
C PRO A 34 -13.54 10.56 -15.83
N GLU A 35 -12.36 11.16 -16.04
CA GLU A 35 -11.25 10.48 -16.73
C GLU A 35 -10.78 9.25 -15.93
N LYS A 36 -10.68 9.39 -14.60
CA LYS A 36 -10.38 8.25 -13.73
C LYS A 36 -11.50 7.23 -13.71
N ALA A 37 -12.76 7.67 -13.77
CA ALA A 37 -13.90 6.76 -13.85
C ALA A 37 -13.86 5.91 -15.13
N GLU A 38 -13.54 6.48 -16.28
CA GLU A 38 -13.37 5.75 -17.54
C GLU A 38 -12.26 4.69 -17.46
N ARG A 39 -11.12 5.04 -16.85
CA ARG A 39 -10.01 4.07 -16.63
C ARG A 39 -10.43 2.90 -15.74
N LEU A 40 -11.23 3.15 -14.70
CA LEU A 40 -11.77 2.11 -13.83
C LEU A 40 -12.77 1.22 -14.56
N LEU A 41 -13.63 1.82 -15.39
CA LEU A 41 -14.60 1.09 -16.23
C LEU A 41 -13.87 0.18 -17.22
N ALA A 42 -12.81 0.67 -17.86
CA ALA A 42 -11.99 -0.12 -18.79
C ALA A 42 -11.32 -1.33 -18.11
N LYS A 43 -11.07 -1.26 -16.81
CA LYS A 43 -10.56 -2.38 -15.99
C LYS A 43 -11.66 -3.33 -15.49
N GLY A 44 -12.94 -3.07 -15.76
CA GLY A 44 -14.06 -3.91 -15.35
C GLY A 44 -14.67 -3.55 -13.98
N ALA A 45 -14.29 -2.40 -13.40
CA ALA A 45 -14.92 -1.89 -12.18
C ALA A 45 -16.14 -1.02 -12.50
N THR A 46 -17.05 -0.89 -11.54
CA THR A 46 -18.14 0.10 -11.59
C THR A 46 -17.67 1.37 -10.90
N PRO A 47 -17.40 2.48 -11.62
CA PRO A 47 -16.94 3.70 -10.99
C PRO A 47 -18.08 4.50 -10.34
N ILE A 48 -17.76 5.15 -9.22
CA ILE A 48 -18.59 6.19 -8.60
C ILE A 48 -17.77 7.48 -8.57
N ILE A 49 -18.31 8.57 -9.12
CA ILE A 49 -17.64 9.88 -9.04
C ILE A 49 -17.93 10.50 -7.67
N GLY A 50 -16.87 10.78 -6.93
CA GLY A 50 -16.92 11.35 -5.60
C GLY A 50 -15.54 11.44 -4.96
N GLU A 51 -15.50 11.94 -3.74
CA GLU A 51 -14.26 12.09 -2.96
C GLU A 51 -14.50 11.76 -1.49
N LEU A 52 -13.42 11.41 -0.76
CA LEU A 52 -13.51 10.97 0.63
C LEU A 52 -14.22 11.99 1.54
N GLY A 53 -14.02 13.28 1.30
CA GLY A 53 -14.66 14.37 2.05
C GLY A 53 -16.14 14.60 1.71
N LEU A 54 -16.72 13.87 0.75
CA LEU A 54 -18.13 13.98 0.34
C LEU A 54 -18.87 12.64 0.49
N PRO A 55 -19.15 12.20 1.73
CA PRO A 55 -19.74 10.89 2.02
C PRO A 55 -21.01 10.54 1.25
N LYS A 56 -21.87 11.54 1.00
CA LYS A 56 -23.13 11.37 0.26
C LYS A 56 -22.93 10.78 -1.14
N THR A 57 -21.72 10.90 -1.70
CA THR A 57 -21.42 10.41 -3.05
C THR A 57 -21.16 8.90 -3.09
N TYR A 58 -20.83 8.27 -1.94
CA TYR A 58 -20.41 6.86 -1.92
C TYR A 58 -21.00 6.02 -0.77
N VAL A 59 -21.70 6.62 0.18
CA VAL A 59 -22.22 5.90 1.37
C VAL A 59 -23.12 4.73 1.01
N ASP A 60 -23.96 4.86 -0.03
CA ASP A 60 -24.86 3.79 -0.47
C ASP A 60 -24.06 2.59 -1.03
N ALA A 61 -22.96 2.86 -1.73
CA ALA A 61 -22.07 1.81 -2.21
C ALA A 61 -21.33 1.11 -1.06
N VAL A 62 -20.93 1.85 -0.03
CA VAL A 62 -20.39 1.28 1.21
C VAL A 62 -21.44 0.37 1.87
N GLN A 63 -22.67 0.82 1.98
CA GLN A 63 -23.77 0.05 2.59
C GLN A 63 -24.06 -1.25 1.82
N ALA A 64 -24.00 -1.22 0.50
CA ALA A 64 -24.30 -2.38 -0.36
C ALA A 64 -23.14 -3.41 -0.42
N ALA A 65 -21.90 -3.03 -0.05
CA ALA A 65 -20.73 -3.86 -0.20
C ALA A 65 -20.64 -4.98 0.85
N ASP A 66 -20.24 -6.18 0.46
CA ASP A 66 -19.83 -7.27 1.36
C ASP A 66 -18.47 -6.97 2.02
N ALA A 67 -17.61 -6.29 1.26
CA ALA A 67 -16.26 -5.91 1.68
C ALA A 67 -15.96 -4.45 1.32
N VAL A 68 -15.32 -3.72 2.22
CA VAL A 68 -14.74 -2.40 1.95
C VAL A 68 -13.22 -2.50 2.03
N VAL A 69 -12.53 -2.04 0.98
CA VAL A 69 -11.07 -1.97 0.95
C VAL A 69 -10.66 -0.50 0.80
N HIS A 70 -9.97 0.02 1.80
CA HIS A 70 -9.55 1.41 1.85
C HIS A 70 -8.05 1.54 1.60
N THR A 71 -7.70 2.00 0.39
CA THR A 71 -6.30 2.26 -0.01
C THR A 71 -6.06 3.74 -0.37
N ALA A 72 -7.09 4.60 -0.22
CA ALA A 72 -6.95 6.00 -0.53
C ALA A 72 -6.22 6.75 0.58
N LEU A 73 -5.35 7.68 0.16
CA LEU A 73 -4.78 8.71 1.03
C LEU A 73 -4.77 10.02 0.24
N GLU A 74 -5.28 11.09 0.83
CA GLU A 74 -5.24 12.42 0.23
C GLU A 74 -4.01 13.18 0.71
N SER A 75 -3.13 13.56 -0.24
CA SER A 75 -1.92 14.34 0.03
C SER A 75 -2.26 15.83 0.15
N SER A 76 -3.07 16.20 1.14
CA SER A 76 -3.40 17.60 1.44
C SER A 76 -3.18 17.88 2.94
N PRO A 77 -3.07 19.15 3.36
CA PRO A 77 -2.95 19.49 4.79
C PRO A 77 -4.09 18.97 5.66
N ARG A 78 -5.26 18.71 5.07
CA ARG A 78 -6.43 18.12 5.76
C ARG A 78 -6.64 16.64 5.43
N GLY A 79 -5.74 16.02 4.67
CA GLY A 79 -5.90 14.64 4.19
C GLY A 79 -6.06 13.64 5.33
N ILE A 80 -5.26 13.77 6.39
CA ILE A 80 -5.33 12.90 7.57
C ILE A 80 -6.69 13.01 8.28
N LEU A 81 -7.21 14.23 8.44
CA LEU A 81 -8.52 14.45 9.05
C LEU A 81 -9.64 13.89 8.16
N LYS A 82 -9.61 14.16 6.86
CA LYS A 82 -10.60 13.61 5.90
C LYS A 82 -10.59 12.08 5.87
N GLU A 83 -9.41 11.47 5.97
CA GLU A 83 -9.28 10.02 6.05
C GLU A 83 -9.92 9.48 7.32
N LYS A 84 -9.67 10.11 8.48
CA LYS A 84 -10.31 9.73 9.75
C LYS A 84 -11.84 9.80 9.67
N GLU A 85 -12.39 10.91 9.18
CA GLU A 85 -13.83 11.10 9.01
C GLU A 85 -14.43 10.06 8.05
N ALA A 86 -13.74 9.75 6.95
CA ALA A 86 -14.16 8.71 6.01
C ALA A 86 -14.12 7.31 6.64
N LEU A 87 -13.09 6.99 7.43
CA LEU A 87 -13.00 5.72 8.18
C LEU A 87 -14.17 5.57 9.15
N GLU A 88 -14.43 6.57 10.00
CA GLU A 88 -15.55 6.57 10.97
C GLU A 88 -16.89 6.32 10.27
N LEU A 89 -17.13 7.01 9.15
CA LEU A 89 -18.34 6.81 8.36
C LEU A 89 -18.45 5.40 7.78
N MET A 90 -17.39 4.93 7.09
CA MET A 90 -17.41 3.64 6.40
C MET A 90 -17.55 2.49 7.40
N LEU A 91 -16.82 2.52 8.51
CA LEU A 91 -16.91 1.52 9.59
C LEU A 91 -18.31 1.49 10.20
N GLY A 92 -18.85 2.67 10.58
CA GLY A 92 -20.21 2.75 11.14
C GLY A 92 -21.29 2.28 10.16
N THR A 93 -21.15 2.58 8.88
CA THR A 93 -22.09 2.12 7.83
C THR A 93 -22.03 0.61 7.65
N GLN A 94 -20.84 0.04 7.57
CA GLN A 94 -20.63 -1.41 7.42
C GLN A 94 -21.14 -2.19 8.65
N THR A 95 -20.91 -1.67 9.87
CA THR A 95 -21.40 -2.29 11.11
C THR A 95 -22.94 -2.36 11.11
N ARG A 96 -23.61 -1.23 10.82
CA ARG A 96 -25.09 -1.19 10.76
C ARG A 96 -25.66 -2.10 9.68
N ALA A 97 -25.05 -2.10 8.51
CA ALA A 97 -25.48 -2.93 7.40
C ALA A 97 -25.30 -4.43 7.72
N GLY A 98 -24.18 -4.84 8.32
CA GLY A 98 -23.96 -6.22 8.75
C GLY A 98 -24.93 -6.68 9.84
N GLN A 99 -25.30 -5.78 10.77
CA GLN A 99 -26.35 -6.05 11.77
C GLN A 99 -27.71 -6.24 11.12
N ALA A 100 -28.09 -5.38 10.18
CA ALA A 100 -29.38 -5.44 9.50
C ALA A 100 -29.55 -6.72 8.67
N ASP A 101 -28.48 -7.15 7.99
CA ASP A 101 -28.50 -8.34 7.13
C ASP A 101 -28.18 -9.65 7.88
N ALA A 102 -27.84 -9.58 9.16
CA ALA A 102 -27.31 -10.68 9.96
C ALA A 102 -26.10 -11.39 9.29
N LYS A 103 -25.24 -10.62 8.61
CA LYS A 103 -24.04 -11.10 7.90
C LYS A 103 -22.79 -10.41 8.44
N SER A 104 -21.73 -11.17 8.62
CA SER A 104 -20.42 -10.58 8.89
C SER A 104 -19.86 -9.99 7.61
N ARG A 105 -19.56 -8.69 7.63
CA ARG A 105 -18.90 -7.96 6.56
C ARG A 105 -17.41 -7.80 6.84
N VAL A 106 -16.63 -7.33 5.89
CA VAL A 106 -15.20 -7.12 6.11
C VAL A 106 -14.78 -5.71 5.72
N PHE A 107 -13.95 -5.11 6.57
CA PHE A 107 -13.32 -3.83 6.33
C PHE A 107 -11.79 -4.00 6.36
N VAL A 108 -11.12 -3.63 5.26
CA VAL A 108 -9.66 -3.72 5.13
C VAL A 108 -9.09 -2.31 4.99
N TYR A 109 -8.23 -1.94 5.94
CA TYR A 109 -7.50 -0.66 5.96
C TYR A 109 -6.06 -0.86 5.54
N THR A 110 -5.53 0.04 4.70
CA THR A 110 -4.14 0.05 4.29
C THR A 110 -3.33 1.00 5.15
N SER A 111 -2.47 0.46 5.99
CA SER A 111 -1.46 1.19 6.76
C SER A 111 -0.07 1.05 6.12
N GLY A 112 0.96 0.69 6.86
CA GLY A 112 2.32 0.42 6.37
C GLY A 112 3.29 0.07 7.50
N VAL A 113 4.32 -0.71 7.21
CA VAL A 113 5.29 -1.18 8.20
C VAL A 113 6.17 -0.09 8.81
N TRP A 114 6.19 1.13 8.25
CA TRP A 114 6.93 2.23 8.85
C TRP A 114 6.44 2.61 10.25
N VAL A 115 5.22 2.24 10.62
CA VAL A 115 4.69 2.44 11.99
C VAL A 115 5.50 1.71 13.06
N LEU A 116 6.26 0.66 12.67
CA LEU A 116 7.13 -0.10 13.57
C LEU A 116 8.42 0.65 13.94
N GLY A 117 8.75 1.74 13.21
CA GLY A 117 10.04 2.40 13.40
C GLY A 117 11.23 1.50 13.07
N ARG A 118 12.38 1.74 13.71
CA ARG A 118 13.57 0.91 13.53
C ARG A 118 13.41 -0.43 14.23
N THR A 119 13.72 -1.53 13.54
CA THR A 119 13.61 -2.88 14.12
C THR A 119 15.00 -3.48 14.40
N ALA A 120 15.31 -3.75 15.66
CA ALA A 120 16.57 -4.39 16.04
C ALA A 120 16.62 -5.88 15.66
N LYS A 121 15.46 -6.53 15.68
CA LYS A 121 15.21 -7.91 15.25
C LYS A 121 14.10 -7.93 14.21
N ALA A 122 13.85 -9.07 13.59
CA ALA A 122 12.70 -9.23 12.72
C ALA A 122 11.41 -9.00 13.54
N ALA A 123 10.57 -8.06 13.08
CA ALA A 123 9.34 -7.66 13.74
C ALA A 123 8.14 -8.39 13.12
N GLU A 124 7.28 -8.92 13.96
CA GLU A 124 5.99 -9.51 13.60
C GLU A 124 4.85 -8.55 13.96
N GLU A 125 3.60 -8.97 13.76
CA GLU A 125 2.43 -8.06 13.87
C GLU A 125 2.14 -7.58 15.30
N ASP A 126 2.72 -8.20 16.31
CA ASP A 126 2.63 -7.82 17.74
C ASP A 126 3.79 -6.91 18.21
N ALA A 127 4.73 -6.61 17.32
CA ALA A 127 5.86 -5.73 17.65
C ALA A 127 5.39 -4.33 18.07
N PRO A 128 6.09 -3.69 19.03
CA PRO A 128 5.76 -2.33 19.47
C PRO A 128 5.91 -1.33 18.34
N LEU A 129 5.12 -0.24 18.42
CA LEU A 129 5.14 0.85 17.45
C LEU A 129 6.10 1.95 17.89
N ASP A 130 6.87 2.48 16.93
CA ASP A 130 7.76 3.65 17.08
C ASP A 130 7.78 4.44 15.75
N PRO A 131 6.61 4.99 15.33
CA PRO A 131 6.48 5.60 14.01
C PRO A 131 7.30 6.87 13.87
N PRO A 132 8.04 7.06 12.75
CA PRO A 132 8.61 8.35 12.43
C PRO A 132 7.49 9.38 12.16
N ALA A 133 7.82 10.68 12.33
CA ALA A 133 6.87 11.78 12.20
C ALA A 133 6.06 11.75 10.86
N HIS A 134 6.62 11.19 9.80
CA HIS A 134 5.93 11.06 8.51
C HIS A 134 4.65 10.22 8.58
N VAL A 135 4.60 9.24 9.48
CA VAL A 135 3.46 8.30 9.63
C VAL A 135 2.95 8.20 11.08
N GLU A 136 3.32 9.14 11.95
CA GLU A 136 2.94 9.16 13.38
C GLU A 136 1.43 9.16 13.65
N TRP A 137 0.65 9.59 12.67
CA TRP A 137 -0.82 9.62 12.72
C TRP A 137 -1.47 8.26 12.44
N ARG A 138 -0.78 7.32 11.78
CA ARG A 138 -1.35 6.04 11.34
C ARG A 138 -1.80 5.13 12.48
N PRO A 139 -1.07 4.97 13.61
CA PRO A 139 -1.52 4.14 14.73
C PRO A 139 -2.92 4.49 15.22
N ALA A 140 -3.26 5.78 15.32
CA ALA A 140 -4.60 6.18 15.74
C ALA A 140 -5.71 5.76 14.74
N HIS A 141 -5.41 5.71 13.46
CA HIS A 141 -6.34 5.20 12.44
C HIS A 141 -6.43 3.67 12.46
N GLU A 142 -5.32 2.98 12.71
CA GLU A 142 -5.34 1.53 12.94
C GLU A 142 -6.19 1.15 14.14
N ASP A 143 -6.03 1.86 15.27
CA ASP A 143 -6.81 1.64 16.49
C ASP A 143 -8.30 1.85 16.24
N LEU A 144 -8.66 2.90 15.47
CA LEU A 144 -10.06 3.15 15.08
C LEU A 144 -10.65 1.97 14.31
N VAL A 145 -9.89 1.41 13.35
CA VAL A 145 -10.34 0.26 12.55
C VAL A 145 -10.44 -0.99 13.41
N LEU A 146 -9.44 -1.27 14.25
CA LEU A 146 -9.42 -2.46 15.10
C LEU A 146 -10.53 -2.43 16.15
N ALA A 147 -10.84 -1.25 16.72
CA ALA A 147 -11.90 -1.07 17.70
C ALA A 147 -13.31 -1.32 17.12
N ALA A 148 -13.49 -1.23 15.80
CA ALA A 148 -14.78 -1.50 15.14
C ALA A 148 -15.07 -2.99 14.92
N PHE A 149 -14.14 -3.88 15.26
CA PHE A 149 -14.34 -5.32 15.14
C PHE A 149 -15.54 -5.78 15.98
N SER A 150 -16.44 -6.55 15.36
CA SER A 150 -17.65 -7.06 15.99
C SER A 150 -18.16 -8.33 15.30
N ALA A 151 -19.22 -8.93 15.80
CA ALA A 151 -19.86 -10.07 15.14
C ALA A 151 -20.38 -9.75 13.74
N SER A 152 -20.72 -8.48 13.47
CA SER A 152 -21.24 -8.01 12.17
C SER A 152 -20.19 -7.39 11.27
N LEU A 153 -18.98 -7.09 11.78
CA LEU A 153 -17.89 -6.47 11.03
C LEU A 153 -16.52 -7.05 11.43
N ARG A 154 -15.91 -7.76 10.52
CA ARG A 154 -14.51 -8.18 10.63
C ARG A 154 -13.61 -7.07 10.10
N THR A 155 -12.62 -6.65 10.88
CA THR A 155 -11.68 -5.59 10.51
C THR A 155 -10.28 -6.14 10.36
N VAL A 156 -9.57 -5.66 9.33
CA VAL A 156 -8.18 -6.01 9.04
C VAL A 156 -7.40 -4.74 8.73
N VAL A 157 -6.24 -4.62 9.33
CA VAL A 157 -5.23 -3.61 9.02
C VAL A 157 -4.10 -4.29 8.27
N VAL A 158 -3.95 -4.01 6.98
CA VAL A 158 -2.80 -4.48 6.21
C VAL A 158 -1.67 -3.46 6.35
N ARG A 159 -0.49 -3.90 6.76
CA ARG A 159 0.73 -3.10 6.80
C ARG A 159 1.70 -3.58 5.72
N PRO A 160 1.62 -3.04 4.49
CA PRO A 160 2.59 -3.36 3.44
C PRO A 160 3.97 -2.80 3.76
N GLY A 161 5.00 -3.50 3.30
CA GLY A 161 6.34 -2.97 3.12
C GLY A 161 6.39 -1.90 2.04
N ILE A 162 7.59 -1.47 1.64
CA ILE A 162 7.79 -0.60 0.49
C ILE A 162 7.33 -1.36 -0.76
N VAL A 163 6.27 -0.87 -1.39
CA VAL A 163 5.71 -1.52 -2.58
C VAL A 163 6.58 -1.24 -3.79
N TYR A 164 6.89 -2.27 -4.56
CA TYR A 164 7.64 -2.18 -5.81
C TYR A 164 6.93 -2.91 -6.95
N GLY A 165 7.24 -2.58 -8.20
CA GLY A 165 6.61 -3.12 -9.41
C GLY A 165 5.73 -2.11 -10.15
N GLY A 166 5.20 -2.48 -11.31
CA GLY A 166 4.27 -1.68 -12.11
C GLY A 166 4.77 -0.31 -12.56
N GLY A 167 6.08 -0.06 -12.55
CA GLY A 167 6.68 1.20 -12.97
C GLY A 167 6.32 2.41 -12.07
N ARG A 168 6.02 2.18 -10.78
CA ARG A 168 5.60 3.18 -9.78
C ARG A 168 6.32 2.99 -8.45
N GLY A 169 6.24 3.98 -7.57
CA GLY A 169 6.80 3.93 -6.22
C GLY A 169 8.30 4.18 -6.15
N ILE A 170 8.86 4.06 -4.95
CA ILE A 170 10.23 4.45 -4.61
C ILE A 170 11.28 3.74 -5.48
N VAL A 171 11.11 2.45 -5.74
CA VAL A 171 12.04 1.67 -6.56
C VAL A 171 12.04 2.14 -8.01
N SER A 172 10.87 2.50 -8.55
CA SER A 172 10.76 3.07 -9.89
C SER A 172 11.36 4.48 -9.99
N ASP A 173 11.30 5.27 -8.90
CA ASP A 173 12.01 6.55 -8.84
C ASP A 173 13.53 6.35 -8.85
N LEU A 174 14.07 5.33 -8.16
CA LEU A 174 15.48 4.96 -8.24
C LEU A 174 15.88 4.51 -9.66
N ILE A 175 15.05 3.74 -10.35
CA ILE A 175 15.27 3.32 -11.74
C ILE A 175 15.29 4.55 -12.66
N LYS A 176 14.34 5.48 -12.49
CA LYS A 176 14.28 6.74 -13.22
C LYS A 176 15.54 7.58 -13.00
N ASP A 177 15.97 7.71 -11.75
CA ASP A 177 17.17 8.43 -11.36
C ASP A 177 18.43 7.78 -12.00
N ALA A 178 18.51 6.46 -12.00
CA ALA A 178 19.60 5.71 -12.68
C ALA A 178 19.65 6.00 -14.17
N LEU A 179 18.52 5.96 -14.86
CA LEU A 179 18.42 6.27 -16.29
C LEU A 179 18.78 7.73 -16.61
N ASN A 180 18.61 8.64 -15.65
CA ASN A 180 19.03 10.04 -15.74
C ASN A 180 20.48 10.28 -15.29
N GLY A 181 21.24 9.23 -14.98
CA GLY A 181 22.65 9.29 -14.67
C GLY A 181 23.03 9.64 -13.23
N LEU A 182 22.05 9.78 -12.31
CA LEU A 182 22.35 10.11 -10.91
C LEU A 182 21.31 9.51 -9.96
N ILE A 183 21.74 8.58 -9.09
CA ILE A 183 20.92 8.08 -7.98
C ILE A 183 21.28 8.81 -6.69
N ARG A 184 20.27 9.26 -5.96
CA ARG A 184 20.43 9.86 -4.62
C ARG A 184 19.93 8.91 -3.55
N VAL A 185 20.85 8.49 -2.66
CA VAL A 185 20.56 7.61 -1.53
C VAL A 185 20.48 8.43 -0.25
N VAL A 186 19.42 8.30 0.52
CA VAL A 186 19.28 8.94 1.82
C VAL A 186 20.13 8.22 2.85
N GLY A 187 21.05 8.95 3.49
CA GLY A 187 21.99 8.37 4.44
C GLY A 187 23.01 7.43 3.81
N PRO A 188 23.58 6.48 4.57
CA PRO A 188 24.64 5.59 4.10
C PRO A 188 24.15 4.42 3.22
N GLY A 189 22.82 4.22 3.10
CA GLY A 189 22.24 3.11 2.34
C GLY A 189 22.38 1.73 2.99
N LYS A 190 22.90 1.64 4.21
CA LYS A 190 23.11 0.36 4.92
C LYS A 190 21.87 -0.18 5.62
N ASN A 191 20.82 0.62 5.68
CA ASN A 191 19.53 0.23 6.20
C ASN A 191 18.83 -0.74 5.24
N ARG A 192 17.98 -1.60 5.80
CA ARG A 192 17.18 -2.57 5.06
C ARG A 192 15.78 -2.04 4.87
N TRP A 193 15.23 -2.34 3.70
CA TRP A 193 13.84 -2.06 3.39
C TRP A 193 13.04 -3.36 3.36
N PRO A 194 12.00 -3.50 4.20
CA PRO A 194 11.00 -4.54 4.00
C PRO A 194 10.18 -4.15 2.78
N CYS A 195 10.20 -4.98 1.75
CA CYS A 195 9.57 -4.68 0.47
C CYS A 195 8.44 -5.66 0.16
N ILE A 196 7.60 -5.33 -0.81
CA ILE A 196 6.55 -6.20 -1.34
C ILE A 196 6.26 -5.88 -2.81
N TYR A 197 6.16 -6.90 -3.65
CA TYR A 197 5.74 -6.75 -5.03
C TYR A 197 4.26 -6.40 -5.11
N ASP A 198 3.87 -5.45 -5.96
CA ASP A 198 2.52 -4.89 -6.02
C ASP A 198 1.44 -5.94 -6.34
N HIS A 199 1.74 -6.90 -7.22
CA HIS A 199 0.81 -7.99 -7.54
C HIS A 199 0.64 -8.95 -6.36
N ASP A 200 1.72 -9.30 -5.66
CA ASP A 200 1.65 -10.15 -4.46
C ASP A 200 0.83 -9.46 -3.36
N LEU A 201 0.98 -8.14 -3.23
CA LEU A 201 0.16 -7.35 -2.33
C LEU A 201 -1.32 -7.40 -2.74
N GLY A 202 -1.63 -7.23 -4.03
CA GLY A 202 -3.00 -7.35 -4.54
C GLY A 202 -3.62 -8.71 -4.21
N ASP A 203 -2.88 -9.80 -4.41
CA ASP A 203 -3.32 -11.16 -4.11
C ASP A 203 -3.55 -11.36 -2.60
N LEU A 204 -2.75 -10.71 -1.72
CA LEU A 204 -3.01 -10.72 -0.28
C LEU A 204 -4.37 -10.09 0.06
N TYR A 205 -4.74 -8.96 -0.54
CA TYR A 205 -6.04 -8.34 -0.28
C TYR A 205 -7.21 -9.25 -0.67
N VAL A 206 -7.11 -9.97 -1.80
CA VAL A 206 -8.10 -10.98 -2.17
C VAL A 206 -8.17 -12.07 -1.10
N ARG A 207 -7.01 -12.63 -0.71
CA ARG A 207 -6.94 -13.66 0.33
C ARG A 207 -7.56 -13.18 1.66
N VAL A 208 -7.29 -11.94 2.06
CA VAL A 208 -7.80 -11.33 3.30
C VAL A 208 -9.33 -11.24 3.28
N ILE A 209 -9.95 -10.76 2.20
CA ILE A 209 -11.42 -10.65 2.16
C ILE A 209 -12.12 -12.00 2.09
N GLU A 210 -11.52 -12.99 1.44
CA GLU A 210 -12.06 -14.33 1.26
C GLU A 210 -11.88 -15.25 2.48
N THR A 211 -10.92 -14.95 3.38
CA THR A 211 -10.61 -15.80 4.53
C THR A 211 -11.35 -15.29 5.78
N PRO A 212 -12.39 -15.98 6.27
CA PRO A 212 -13.19 -15.52 7.42
C PRO A 212 -12.40 -15.33 8.72
N THR A 213 -11.29 -16.05 8.88
CA THR A 213 -10.42 -15.99 10.06
C THR A 213 -9.37 -14.88 9.99
N ALA A 214 -9.19 -14.21 8.82
CA ALA A 214 -8.26 -13.11 8.68
C ALA A 214 -8.79 -11.87 9.43
N ALA A 215 -8.18 -11.50 10.55
CA ALA A 215 -8.59 -10.36 11.37
C ALA A 215 -7.39 -9.69 12.04
N GLY A 216 -7.58 -8.43 12.46
CA GLY A 216 -6.54 -7.67 13.14
C GLY A 216 -5.44 -7.19 12.19
N ILE A 217 -4.21 -7.10 12.68
CA ILE A 217 -3.06 -6.61 11.89
C ILE A 217 -2.47 -7.76 11.07
N ILE A 218 -2.15 -7.50 9.81
CA ILE A 218 -1.47 -8.41 8.89
C ILE A 218 -0.35 -7.64 8.19
N HIS A 219 0.89 -8.09 8.33
CA HIS A 219 2.02 -7.56 7.58
C HIS A 219 2.03 -8.14 6.15
N ALA A 220 2.60 -7.39 5.20
CA ALA A 220 2.76 -7.80 3.82
C ALA A 220 4.17 -7.44 3.33
N THR A 221 5.10 -8.40 3.42
CA THR A 221 6.49 -8.22 2.98
C THR A 221 6.99 -9.47 2.26
N ASP A 222 7.99 -9.29 1.38
CA ASP A 222 8.69 -10.39 0.70
C ASP A 222 9.78 -11.05 1.55
N GLU A 223 10.04 -10.49 2.74
CA GLU A 223 10.99 -10.96 3.75
C GLU A 223 12.46 -11.06 3.28
N ALA A 224 12.81 -10.39 2.18
CA ALA A 224 14.15 -10.46 1.58
C ALA A 224 15.23 -9.75 2.41
N ASP A 225 14.86 -8.80 3.28
CA ASP A 225 15.79 -8.03 4.14
C ASP A 225 16.92 -7.34 3.35
N GLU A 226 16.66 -6.88 2.13
CA GLU A 226 17.66 -6.27 1.25
C GLU A 226 18.10 -4.89 1.75
N ARG A 227 19.40 -4.60 1.61
CA ARG A 227 19.93 -3.27 1.91
C ARG A 227 19.68 -2.32 0.75
N VAL A 228 19.47 -1.05 1.09
CA VAL A 228 19.28 0.01 0.08
C VAL A 228 20.50 0.09 -0.87
N GLU A 229 21.71 -0.04 -0.33
CA GLU A 229 22.95 -0.04 -1.15
C GLU A 229 22.94 -1.19 -2.18
N ASP A 230 22.50 -2.40 -1.79
CA ASP A 230 22.46 -3.56 -2.70
C ASP A 230 21.41 -3.37 -3.80
N ILE A 231 20.24 -2.82 -3.45
CA ILE A 231 19.18 -2.46 -4.41
C ILE A 231 19.68 -1.43 -5.42
N VAL A 232 20.33 -0.37 -4.94
CA VAL A 232 20.85 0.72 -5.79
C VAL A 232 21.94 0.22 -6.72
N GLU A 233 22.88 -0.60 -6.24
CA GLU A 233 23.91 -1.20 -7.05
C GLU A 233 23.34 -2.15 -8.12
N ALA A 234 22.36 -2.96 -7.77
CA ALA A 234 21.67 -3.83 -8.72
C ALA A 234 20.96 -3.00 -9.82
N ILE A 235 20.29 -1.91 -9.48
CA ILE A 235 19.67 -1.00 -10.45
C ILE A 235 20.73 -0.35 -11.34
N ALA A 236 21.83 0.15 -10.74
CA ALA A 236 22.92 0.78 -11.48
C ALA A 236 23.59 -0.15 -12.50
N ALA A 237 23.61 -1.47 -12.22
CA ALA A 237 24.15 -2.48 -13.13
C ALA A 237 23.21 -2.80 -14.31
N GLN A 238 21.91 -2.47 -14.25
CA GLN A 238 20.92 -2.80 -15.30
C GLN A 238 20.65 -1.65 -16.29
N VAL A 239 21.20 -0.46 -16.05
CA VAL A 239 21.04 0.66 -16.98
C VAL A 239 22.22 0.75 -17.96
N PRO A 240 22.01 1.28 -19.20
CA PRO A 240 23.03 1.27 -20.23
C PRO A 240 24.33 2.01 -19.87
N GLN A 241 24.20 3.08 -19.09
CA GLN A 241 25.32 3.86 -18.57
C GLN A 241 25.25 3.89 -17.05
N ARG A 242 26.31 3.43 -16.38
CA ARG A 242 26.36 3.43 -14.92
C ARG A 242 26.16 4.83 -14.37
N PRO A 243 25.15 5.05 -13.51
CA PRO A 243 24.88 6.36 -12.92
C PRO A 243 25.89 6.70 -11.83
N ASP A 244 26.01 7.98 -11.54
CA ASP A 244 26.64 8.47 -10.31
C ASP A 244 25.77 8.10 -9.09
N ILE A 245 26.33 7.58 -8.02
CA ILE A 245 25.61 7.25 -6.79
C ILE A 245 26.07 8.21 -5.70
N ARG A 246 25.14 9.05 -5.21
CA ARG A 246 25.42 10.04 -4.17
C ARG A 246 24.65 9.75 -2.90
N HIS A 247 25.41 9.56 -1.83
CA HIS A 247 24.86 9.46 -0.47
C HIS A 247 24.56 10.85 0.07
N MET A 248 23.30 11.12 0.36
CA MET A 248 22.83 12.38 0.89
C MET A 248 22.85 12.32 2.43
N PRO A 249 23.65 13.16 3.12
CA PRO A 249 23.64 13.20 4.57
C PRO A 249 22.23 13.50 5.13
N MET A 250 21.87 12.92 6.27
CA MET A 250 20.54 13.08 6.86
C MET A 250 20.13 14.55 7.07
N THR A 251 21.09 15.42 7.40
CA THR A 251 20.84 16.87 7.54
C THR A 251 20.39 17.52 6.23
N GLU A 252 20.95 17.09 5.10
CA GLU A 252 20.55 17.56 3.77
C GLU A 252 19.23 16.91 3.35
N ALA A 253 19.08 15.59 3.57
CA ALA A 253 17.88 14.84 3.24
C ALA A 253 16.65 15.42 3.94
N ARG A 254 16.74 15.73 5.25
CA ARG A 254 15.65 16.37 6.01
C ARG A 254 15.29 17.75 5.49
N LYS A 255 16.27 18.55 5.02
CA LYS A 255 15.97 19.85 4.39
C LYS A 255 15.19 19.72 3.09
N LYS A 256 15.43 18.67 2.30
CA LYS A 256 14.81 18.45 0.99
C LYS A 256 13.48 17.67 1.07
N LEU A 257 13.40 16.68 1.96
CA LEU A 257 12.33 15.70 2.01
C LEU A 257 11.50 15.78 3.30
N GLY A 258 11.87 16.64 4.25
CA GLY A 258 11.19 16.71 5.54
C GLY A 258 11.27 15.40 6.31
N ALA A 259 10.21 15.06 7.01
CA ALA A 259 10.07 13.84 7.79
C ALA A 259 10.12 12.55 6.95
N TYR A 260 9.88 12.64 5.64
CA TYR A 260 9.99 11.51 4.72
C TYR A 260 11.42 10.94 4.66
N ALA A 261 12.45 11.81 4.84
CA ALA A 261 13.85 11.37 4.90
C ALA A 261 14.10 10.35 6.03
N ASP A 262 13.47 10.55 7.18
CA ASP A 262 13.62 9.64 8.33
C ASP A 262 12.96 8.30 8.06
N ALA A 263 11.80 8.27 7.39
CA ALA A 263 11.14 7.05 6.97
C ALA A 263 11.98 6.25 5.96
N LEU A 264 12.60 6.91 4.96
CA LEU A 264 13.49 6.27 4.00
C LEU A 264 14.77 5.69 4.64
N ALA A 265 15.23 6.27 5.75
CA ALA A 265 16.42 5.84 6.47
C ALA A 265 16.16 4.79 7.56
N LEU A 266 14.91 4.34 7.73
CA LEU A 266 14.59 3.27 8.68
C LEU A 266 15.31 1.97 8.27
N ASP A 267 15.93 1.32 9.25
CA ASP A 267 16.44 -0.04 9.11
C ASP A 267 15.43 -0.99 9.70
N GLN A 268 14.74 -1.74 8.84
CA GLN A 268 13.65 -2.62 9.25
C GLN A 268 13.84 -4.03 8.69
N LYS A 269 13.53 -5.02 9.54
CA LYS A 269 13.26 -6.40 9.15
C LYS A 269 11.87 -6.73 9.62
N VAL A 270 11.00 -7.17 8.73
CA VAL A 270 9.60 -7.45 9.02
C VAL A 270 9.23 -8.83 8.50
N ARG A 271 8.41 -9.55 9.25
CA ARG A 271 7.86 -10.86 8.91
C ARG A 271 6.35 -10.79 8.84
N SER A 272 5.77 -11.69 8.09
CA SER A 272 4.34 -11.73 7.77
C SER A 272 3.67 -13.05 8.17
N PRO A 273 3.89 -13.56 9.42
CA PRO A 273 3.39 -14.88 9.81
C PRO A 273 1.88 -15.01 9.72
N LYS A 274 1.11 -13.93 9.97
CA LYS A 274 -0.35 -13.98 9.83
C LYS A 274 -0.80 -14.06 8.38
N ALA A 275 -0.07 -13.45 7.45
CA ALA A 275 -0.34 -13.61 6.02
C ALA A 275 -0.06 -15.06 5.59
N HIS A 276 1.05 -15.65 6.04
CA HIS A 276 1.34 -17.07 5.79
C HIS A 276 0.28 -18.00 6.40
N ALA A 277 -0.21 -17.71 7.60
CA ALA A 277 -1.23 -18.51 8.28
C ALA A 277 -2.58 -18.55 7.53
N ILE A 278 -2.90 -17.53 6.74
CA ILE A 278 -4.09 -17.53 5.86
C ILE A 278 -3.80 -18.08 4.46
N GLY A 279 -2.64 -18.72 4.25
CA GLY A 279 -2.27 -19.38 3.00
C GLY A 279 -1.79 -18.43 1.90
N TRP A 280 -1.28 -17.25 2.27
CA TRP A 280 -0.61 -16.34 1.35
C TRP A 280 0.92 -16.44 1.51
N ALA A 281 1.64 -16.34 0.41
CA ALA A 281 3.08 -16.16 0.39
C ALA A 281 3.48 -15.31 -0.82
N PRO A 282 4.50 -14.46 -0.71
CA PRO A 282 4.99 -13.68 -1.84
C PRO A 282 5.58 -14.59 -2.92
N THR A 283 5.38 -14.22 -4.19
CA THR A 283 5.95 -14.94 -5.34
C THR A 283 7.32 -14.40 -5.72
N GLN A 284 7.64 -13.18 -5.28
CA GLN A 284 8.91 -12.52 -5.52
C GLN A 284 9.76 -12.51 -4.25
N SER A 285 11.04 -12.82 -4.40
CA SER A 285 12.00 -12.93 -3.29
C SER A 285 12.97 -11.74 -3.23
N GLY A 286 12.47 -10.54 -3.55
CA GLY A 286 13.21 -9.30 -3.42
C GLY A 286 13.43 -8.55 -4.73
N ILE A 287 13.95 -7.33 -4.59
CA ILE A 287 14.19 -6.38 -5.68
C ILE A 287 15.45 -6.78 -6.46
N VAL A 288 16.55 -7.09 -5.76
CA VAL A 288 17.86 -7.37 -6.38
C VAL A 288 17.77 -8.48 -7.43
N THR A 289 17.05 -9.56 -7.12
CA THR A 289 16.84 -10.67 -8.05
C THR A 289 15.86 -10.33 -9.19
N SER A 290 15.03 -9.31 -9.01
CA SER A 290 13.95 -8.92 -9.94
C SER A 290 14.30 -7.68 -10.78
N VAL A 291 15.43 -7.04 -10.57
CA VAL A 291 15.76 -5.72 -11.14
C VAL A 291 15.60 -5.65 -12.65
N ALA A 292 16.05 -6.66 -13.41
CA ALA A 292 15.95 -6.67 -14.88
C ALA A 292 14.48 -6.52 -15.32
N ARG A 293 13.57 -7.28 -14.70
CA ARG A 293 12.13 -7.20 -14.94
C ARG A 293 11.57 -5.83 -14.53
N LEU A 294 11.96 -5.31 -13.38
CA LEU A 294 11.47 -4.02 -12.86
C LEU A 294 11.86 -2.85 -13.78
N VAL A 295 13.08 -2.89 -14.37
CA VAL A 295 13.50 -1.91 -15.39
C VAL A 295 12.64 -2.01 -16.65
N GLU A 296 12.26 -3.22 -17.07
CA GLU A 296 11.38 -3.42 -18.22
C GLU A 296 9.95 -2.93 -17.92
N GLU A 297 9.38 -3.29 -16.78
CA GLU A 297 8.08 -2.79 -16.30
C GLU A 297 8.06 -1.25 -16.27
N PHE A 298 9.12 -0.64 -15.76
CA PHE A 298 9.24 0.82 -15.76
C PHE A 298 9.21 1.40 -17.17
N ARG A 299 9.97 0.83 -18.13
CA ARG A 299 10.00 1.28 -19.52
C ARG A 299 8.64 1.15 -20.19
N ASN A 300 7.94 0.04 -19.95
CA ASN A 300 6.60 -0.21 -20.50
C ASN A 300 5.59 0.80 -19.94
N ALA A 301 5.58 1.02 -18.63
CA ALA A 301 4.73 2.03 -18.00
C ALA A 301 5.00 3.47 -18.49
N GLN A 302 6.24 3.79 -18.87
CA GLN A 302 6.56 5.09 -19.48
C GLN A 302 6.02 5.21 -20.92
N ARG A 303 6.07 4.14 -21.71
CA ARG A 303 5.50 4.13 -23.08
C ARG A 303 3.98 4.33 -23.05
N GLU A 304 3.27 3.62 -22.15
CA GLU A 304 1.82 3.74 -21.98
C GLU A 304 1.36 5.13 -21.54
N ARG A 305 2.19 5.86 -20.76
CA ARG A 305 1.88 7.24 -20.34
C ARG A 305 2.08 8.26 -21.46
N ASN A 306 2.90 7.93 -22.45
CA ASN A 306 3.24 8.84 -23.56
C ASN A 306 2.42 8.54 -24.84
N SER A 307 1.65 7.46 -24.86
CA SER A 307 0.69 7.09 -25.89
C SER A 307 -0.71 7.63 -25.57
#